data_c68c1c21cd592fa3c60996ba9665c094
#
_entry.id   c68c1c21cd592fa3c60996ba9665c094
#
_cell.length_a   1.000
_cell.length_b   1.000
_cell.length_c   1.000
_cell.angle_alpha   90.00
_cell.angle_beta   90.00
_cell.angle_gamma   90.00
#
_symmetry.space_group_name_H-M   'P 1'
#
loop_
_entity.id
_entity.type
_entity.pdbx_description
1 polymer ?
#
loop_
_entity_poly.entity_id
_entity_poly.type
_entity_poly.pdbx_seq_one_letter_code
_entity_poly.pdbx_strand_id
1 'polypeptide(L)'
;MLHDPVQTIDSFFSPRAWFLTVLLACVPLTAAALPLAAPGDMRLRHDLQLLNDIGVINVPLTAWPISLGDVHNSLKTADASRLSGAGKEAYNRVRDHLAWELETGTARYRFGLAVSENPRFIRGFENEPREEGEVTAGLSWLDNRFVINLAATYASNPFDDEEFQPDGTYVGMALGNWMLTAGWQERWWGPGRDGSLILGTNAKPTPGIMLQRNLSTPFETKW
;
A
#
# COMPACT_ATOMS: atom_id res chain seq x y z
N MET A 1 7.91 34.92 -54.56
CA MET A 1 6.94 33.89 -54.17
C MET A 1 7.36 33.39 -52.80
N LEU A 2 6.87 34.06 -51.76
CA LEU A 2 7.09 33.74 -50.36
C LEU A 2 5.91 32.90 -49.89
N HIS A 3 6.19 31.73 -49.38
CA HIS A 3 5.19 30.83 -48.82
C HIS A 3 5.40 30.79 -47.31
N ASP A 4 4.54 31.47 -46.56
CA ASP A 4 4.44 31.38 -45.13
C ASP A 4 3.74 30.10 -44.70
N PRO A 5 4.25 29.28 -43.78
CA PRO A 5 3.48 28.28 -43.12
C PRO A 5 2.95 28.84 -41.81
N VAL A 6 1.70 29.28 -41.78
CA VAL A 6 0.95 29.45 -40.52
C VAL A 6 0.66 28.05 -39.97
N GLN A 7 1.44 27.63 -38.98
CA GLN A 7 1.10 26.43 -38.19
C GLN A 7 0.04 26.84 -37.15
N THR A 8 -1.14 26.33 -37.35
CA THR A 8 -2.29 26.42 -36.44
C THR A 8 -2.02 25.67 -35.14
N ILE A 9 -1.98 26.42 -34.01
CA ILE A 9 -1.91 25.90 -32.64
C ILE A 9 -3.35 25.61 -32.16
N ASP A 10 -4.03 24.66 -32.79
CA ASP A 10 -5.45 24.35 -32.47
C ASP A 10 -5.69 22.94 -31.94
N SER A 11 -4.72 22.28 -31.30
CA SER A 11 -4.92 20.91 -30.82
C SER A 11 -4.89 20.69 -29.30
N PHE A 12 -4.86 21.74 -28.46
CA PHE A 12 -4.80 21.58 -27.01
C PHE A 12 -6.16 21.66 -26.27
N PHE A 13 -7.26 21.93 -26.97
CA PHE A 13 -8.59 21.96 -26.36
C PHE A 13 -9.45 20.78 -26.81
N SER A 14 -9.07 19.56 -26.46
CA SER A 14 -9.98 18.44 -26.65
C SER A 14 -11.04 18.41 -25.53
N PRO A 15 -12.33 18.19 -25.84
CA PRO A 15 -13.39 18.10 -24.82
C PRO A 15 -13.13 17.00 -23.80
N ARG A 16 -12.27 16.04 -24.09
CA ARG A 16 -11.82 14.98 -23.19
C ARG A 16 -10.94 15.50 -22.04
N ALA A 17 -10.13 16.54 -22.30
CA ALA A 17 -9.30 17.17 -21.26
C ALA A 17 -10.16 17.93 -20.24
N TRP A 18 -11.24 18.57 -20.68
CA TRP A 18 -12.20 19.25 -19.80
C TRP A 18 -12.99 18.29 -18.92
N PHE A 19 -13.37 17.11 -19.45
CA PHE A 19 -14.05 16.08 -18.66
C PHE A 19 -13.17 15.54 -17.52
N LEU A 20 -11.89 15.32 -17.76
CA LEU A 20 -10.94 14.88 -16.77
C LEU A 20 -10.71 15.96 -15.69
N THR A 21 -10.62 17.22 -16.08
CA THR A 21 -10.41 18.34 -15.14
C THR A 21 -11.66 18.58 -14.28
N VAL A 22 -12.86 18.48 -14.84
CA VAL A 22 -14.12 18.62 -14.12
C VAL A 22 -14.35 17.43 -13.18
N LEU A 23 -14.00 16.20 -13.58
CA LEU A 23 -14.11 15.03 -12.72
C LEU A 23 -13.18 15.14 -11.50
N LEU A 24 -11.99 15.69 -11.67
CA LEU A 24 -11.02 15.89 -10.60
C LEU A 24 -11.46 16.99 -9.60
N ALA A 25 -12.20 17.99 -10.08
CA ALA A 25 -12.69 19.13 -9.28
C ALA A 25 -13.91 18.79 -8.41
N CYS A 26 -14.67 17.74 -8.73
CA CYS A 26 -15.87 17.31 -8.00
C CYS A 26 -15.61 16.33 -6.87
N VAL A 27 -14.35 15.95 -6.59
CA VAL A 27 -14.02 15.02 -5.51
C VAL A 27 -14.09 15.78 -4.18
N PRO A 28 -14.86 15.31 -3.18
CA PRO A 28 -14.99 15.98 -1.89
C PRO A 28 -13.62 16.18 -1.25
N LEU A 29 -13.35 17.41 -0.81
CA LEU A 29 -12.06 17.85 -0.24
C LEU A 29 -11.67 17.16 1.09
N THR A 30 -12.56 16.37 1.67
CA THR A 30 -12.39 15.76 3.00
C THR A 30 -11.78 14.36 2.98
N ALA A 31 -11.39 13.85 1.81
CA ALA A 31 -10.79 12.53 1.71
C ALA A 31 -9.31 12.56 2.12
N ALA A 32 -8.95 11.78 3.12
CA ALA A 32 -7.56 11.57 3.52
C ALA A 32 -6.94 10.40 2.74
N ALA A 33 -5.73 10.59 2.23
CA ALA A 33 -4.91 9.50 1.75
C ALA A 33 -4.42 8.70 2.95
N LEU A 34 -4.41 7.38 2.81
CA LEU A 34 -4.03 6.48 3.88
C LEU A 34 -2.97 5.51 3.35
N PRO A 35 -1.87 5.31 4.07
CA PRO A 35 -0.84 4.40 3.63
C PRO A 35 -1.34 2.96 3.60
N LEU A 36 -0.70 2.17 2.77
CA LEU A 36 -1.00 0.76 2.59
C LEU A 36 0.05 -0.09 3.30
N ALA A 37 -0.39 -1.06 4.09
CA ALA A 37 0.51 -2.10 4.58
C ALA A 37 0.71 -3.16 3.49
N ALA A 38 1.93 -3.27 2.99
CA ALA A 38 2.33 -4.33 2.07
C ALA A 38 2.36 -5.70 2.78
N PRO A 39 2.30 -6.82 2.04
CA PRO A 39 2.65 -8.12 2.61
C PRO A 39 4.10 -8.12 3.10
N GLY A 40 4.43 -9.03 4.03
CA GLY A 40 5.79 -9.19 4.55
C GLY A 40 5.88 -9.13 6.06
N ASP A 41 5.14 -8.25 6.72
CA ASP A 41 5.14 -8.17 8.17
C ASP A 41 4.22 -9.22 8.80
N MET A 42 4.82 -10.37 9.14
CA MET A 42 4.13 -11.49 9.81
C MET A 42 3.60 -11.11 11.18
N ARG A 43 4.27 -10.20 11.89
CA ARG A 43 3.84 -9.78 13.23
C ARG A 43 2.60 -8.91 13.15
N LEU A 44 2.62 -7.92 12.26
CA LEU A 44 1.46 -7.08 12.01
C LEU A 44 0.26 -7.93 11.57
N ARG A 45 0.47 -8.86 10.64
CA ARG A 45 -0.58 -9.76 10.17
C ARG A 45 -1.16 -10.62 11.30
N HIS A 46 -0.29 -11.19 12.15
CA HIS A 46 -0.72 -11.99 13.30
C HIS A 46 -1.54 -11.16 14.29
N ASP A 47 -1.06 -9.96 14.62
CA ASP A 47 -1.74 -9.07 15.56
C ASP A 47 -3.11 -8.62 15.02
N LEU A 48 -3.19 -8.29 13.74
CA LEU A 48 -4.46 -7.94 13.07
C LEU A 48 -5.42 -9.13 13.03
N GLN A 49 -4.92 -10.34 12.73
CA GLN A 49 -5.74 -11.55 12.74
C GLN A 49 -6.29 -11.83 14.14
N LEU A 50 -5.46 -11.77 15.18
CA LEU A 50 -5.87 -11.95 16.57
C LEU A 50 -6.97 -10.95 16.96
N LEU A 51 -6.78 -9.66 16.64
CA LEU A 51 -7.75 -8.62 16.95
C LEU A 51 -9.07 -8.80 16.19
N ASN A 52 -9.00 -9.31 14.95
CA ASN A 52 -10.17 -9.62 14.15
C ASN A 52 -10.92 -10.84 14.70
N ASP A 53 -10.22 -11.90 15.09
CA ASP A 53 -10.78 -13.14 15.62
C ASP A 53 -11.49 -12.92 16.98
N ILE A 54 -10.97 -12.02 17.81
CA ILE A 54 -11.63 -11.66 19.08
C ILE A 54 -12.65 -10.52 18.95
N GLY A 55 -12.93 -10.08 17.70
CA GLY A 55 -13.96 -9.09 17.41
C GLY A 55 -13.64 -7.65 17.80
N VAL A 56 -12.38 -7.31 18.00
CA VAL A 56 -11.91 -5.95 18.31
C VAL A 56 -11.88 -5.06 17.08
N ILE A 57 -11.50 -5.63 15.95
CA ILE A 57 -11.55 -4.99 14.64
C ILE A 57 -12.36 -5.85 13.67
N ASN A 58 -12.81 -5.23 12.57
CA ASN A 58 -13.49 -5.93 11.48
C ASN A 58 -12.92 -5.42 10.16
N VAL A 59 -11.81 -6.00 9.72
CA VAL A 59 -11.08 -5.60 8.50
C VAL A 59 -10.82 -6.83 7.64
N PRO A 60 -10.95 -6.74 6.31
CA PRO A 60 -10.60 -7.83 5.41
C PRO A 60 -9.07 -8.04 5.40
N LEU A 61 -8.61 -9.21 5.86
CA LEU A 61 -7.19 -9.54 5.97
C LEU A 61 -6.70 -10.55 4.91
N THR A 62 -7.54 -10.90 3.95
CA THR A 62 -7.23 -11.90 2.93
C THR A 62 -6.67 -11.32 1.64
N ALA A 63 -6.69 -9.99 1.48
CA ALA A 63 -6.17 -9.31 0.29
C ALA A 63 -5.24 -8.16 0.72
N TRP A 64 -3.96 -8.33 0.50
CA TRP A 64 -2.92 -7.34 0.76
C TRP A 64 -2.45 -6.70 -0.56
N PRO A 65 -2.06 -5.41 -0.57
CA PRO A 65 -1.90 -4.52 0.58
C PRO A 65 -3.25 -4.10 1.19
N ILE A 66 -3.25 -3.87 2.50
CA ILE A 66 -4.43 -3.40 3.25
C ILE A 66 -4.33 -1.91 3.57
N SER A 67 -5.48 -1.23 3.69
CA SER A 67 -5.53 0.16 4.13
C SER A 67 -5.28 0.24 5.64
N LEU A 68 -4.22 0.94 6.05
CA LEU A 68 -3.97 1.22 7.47
C LEU A 68 -5.02 2.15 8.05
N GLY A 69 -5.66 2.94 7.21
CA GLY A 69 -6.79 3.76 7.64
C GLY A 69 -8.02 2.96 8.03
N ASP A 70 -8.29 1.86 7.35
CA ASP A 70 -9.39 0.96 7.71
C ASP A 70 -9.16 0.31 9.08
N VAL A 71 -7.93 -0.16 9.31
CA VAL A 71 -7.50 -0.66 10.63
C VAL A 71 -7.64 0.42 11.70
N HIS A 72 -7.17 1.63 11.44
CA HIS A 72 -7.25 2.76 12.38
C HIS A 72 -8.70 3.12 12.72
N ASN A 73 -9.57 3.20 11.71
CA ASN A 73 -10.98 3.50 11.91
C ASN A 73 -11.68 2.40 12.74
N SER A 74 -11.36 1.15 12.49
CA SER A 74 -11.90 0.03 13.24
C SER A 74 -11.43 0.04 14.69
N LEU A 75 -10.14 0.35 14.94
CA LEU A 75 -9.58 0.47 16.30
C LEU A 75 -10.16 1.65 17.10
N LYS A 76 -10.54 2.76 16.46
CA LYS A 76 -11.18 3.90 17.15
C LYS A 76 -12.49 3.55 17.85
N THR A 77 -13.21 2.59 17.30
CA THR A 77 -14.50 2.14 17.85
C THR A 77 -14.37 0.97 18.83
N ALA A 78 -13.16 0.44 18.99
CA ALA A 78 -12.90 -0.71 19.84
C ALA A 78 -12.88 -0.35 21.33
N ASP A 79 -13.52 -1.18 22.13
CA ASP A 79 -13.46 -1.06 23.60
C ASP A 79 -12.19 -1.77 24.13
N ALA A 80 -11.10 -1.03 24.20
CA ALA A 80 -9.81 -1.53 24.67
C ALA A 80 -9.78 -1.86 26.19
N SER A 81 -10.76 -1.41 26.96
CA SER A 81 -10.81 -1.64 28.41
C SER A 81 -11.05 -3.10 28.77
N ARG A 82 -11.69 -3.85 27.88
CA ARG A 82 -12.00 -5.28 28.05
C ARG A 82 -10.89 -6.20 27.61
N LEU A 83 -9.84 -5.66 27.01
CA LEU A 83 -8.73 -6.44 26.51
C LEU A 83 -7.76 -6.83 27.62
N SER A 84 -7.31 -8.07 27.58
CA SER A 84 -6.28 -8.61 28.48
C SER A 84 -5.31 -9.50 27.71
N GLY A 85 -4.16 -9.78 28.34
CA GLY A 85 -3.16 -10.69 27.78
C GLY A 85 -2.72 -10.34 26.36
N ALA A 86 -2.62 -11.36 25.52
CA ALA A 86 -2.14 -11.23 24.14
C ALA A 86 -2.97 -10.24 23.29
N GLY A 87 -4.28 -10.17 23.49
CA GLY A 87 -5.15 -9.24 22.76
C GLY A 87 -4.82 -7.78 23.08
N LYS A 88 -4.53 -7.45 24.33
CA LYS A 88 -4.10 -6.10 24.74
C LYS A 88 -2.74 -5.73 24.17
N GLU A 89 -1.82 -6.68 24.18
CA GLU A 89 -0.49 -6.47 23.60
C GLU A 89 -0.54 -6.25 22.10
N ALA A 90 -1.32 -7.07 21.36
CA ALA A 90 -1.56 -6.90 19.93
C ALA A 90 -2.19 -5.53 19.63
N TYR A 91 -3.21 -5.13 20.40
CA TYR A 91 -3.84 -3.81 20.27
C TYR A 91 -2.83 -2.67 20.42
N ASN A 92 -1.98 -2.73 21.46
CA ASN A 92 -0.97 -1.70 21.69
C ASN A 92 0.05 -1.64 20.54
N ARG A 93 0.57 -2.79 20.07
CA ARG A 93 1.52 -2.82 18.96
C ARG A 93 0.92 -2.27 17.67
N VAL A 94 -0.30 -2.68 17.33
CA VAL A 94 -0.99 -2.16 16.13
C VAL A 94 -1.27 -0.66 16.25
N ARG A 95 -1.72 -0.19 17.41
CA ARG A 95 -1.93 1.25 17.66
C ARG A 95 -0.63 2.05 17.49
N ASP A 96 0.47 1.57 18.05
CA ASP A 96 1.76 2.26 17.99
C ASP A 96 2.33 2.24 16.56
N HIS A 97 2.15 1.13 15.83
CA HIS A 97 2.47 1.04 14.41
C HIS A 97 1.66 2.06 13.58
N LEU A 98 0.35 2.15 13.82
CA LEU A 98 -0.52 3.11 13.15
C LEU A 98 -0.16 4.56 13.47
N ALA A 99 0.20 4.87 14.73
CA ALA A 99 0.63 6.22 15.12
C ALA A 99 1.86 6.65 14.32
N TRP A 100 2.79 5.73 14.07
CA TRP A 100 3.96 5.97 13.24
C TRP A 100 3.60 6.13 11.75
N GLU A 101 2.81 5.21 11.19
CA GLU A 101 2.54 5.19 9.75
C GLU A 101 1.56 6.29 9.29
N LEU A 102 0.68 6.77 10.17
CA LEU A 102 -0.34 7.78 9.86
C LEU A 102 0.09 9.22 10.18
N GLU A 103 1.33 9.43 10.64
CA GLU A 103 1.85 10.77 10.85
C GLU A 103 2.00 11.51 9.51
N THR A 104 1.33 12.65 9.39
CA THR A 104 1.32 13.46 8.16
C THR A 104 2.41 14.51 8.16
N GLY A 105 2.90 14.88 6.97
CA GLY A 105 3.86 15.97 6.79
C GLY A 105 5.31 15.59 7.11
N THR A 106 5.57 14.41 7.64
CA THR A 106 6.92 13.94 8.00
C THR A 106 7.41 12.91 7.00
N ALA A 107 8.64 13.11 6.50
CA ALA A 107 9.32 12.11 5.69
C ALA A 107 9.94 11.03 6.58
N ARG A 108 9.66 9.78 6.31
CA ARG A 108 10.19 8.62 7.03
C ARG A 108 11.13 7.84 6.15
N TYR A 109 12.28 7.51 6.70
CA TYR A 109 13.31 6.72 6.01
C TYR A 109 13.35 5.33 6.59
N ARG A 110 13.53 4.34 5.73
CA ARG A 110 13.73 2.94 6.09
C ARG A 110 15.00 2.42 5.42
N PHE A 111 15.72 1.60 6.14
CA PHE A 111 16.90 0.92 5.63
C PHE A 111 16.83 -0.54 6.05
N GLY A 112 17.14 -1.43 5.13
CA GLY A 112 17.16 -2.86 5.34
C GLY A 112 18.41 -3.48 4.78
N LEU A 113 18.88 -4.52 5.44
CA LEU A 113 19.94 -5.39 4.99
C LEU A 113 19.47 -6.82 5.19
N ALA A 114 19.54 -7.62 4.15
CA ALA A 114 19.25 -9.03 4.22
C ALA A 114 20.34 -9.85 3.55
N VAL A 115 20.65 -11.00 4.13
CA VAL A 115 21.62 -11.96 3.59
C VAL A 115 21.03 -13.34 3.72
N SER A 116 21.08 -14.12 2.65
CA SER A 116 20.63 -15.50 2.61
C SER A 116 21.63 -16.35 1.85
N GLU A 117 22.11 -17.42 2.44
CA GLU A 117 23.00 -18.38 1.75
C GLU A 117 22.25 -19.18 0.69
N ASN A 118 20.95 -19.42 0.91
CA ASN A 118 20.08 -20.15 -0.01
C ASN A 118 18.72 -19.44 -0.10
N PRO A 119 18.58 -18.43 -0.95
CA PRO A 119 17.32 -17.73 -1.13
C PRO A 119 16.20 -18.69 -1.52
N ARG A 120 15.02 -18.52 -0.94
CA ARG A 120 13.87 -19.36 -1.24
C ARG A 120 13.27 -19.01 -2.59
N PHE A 121 13.19 -19.97 -3.48
CA PHE A 121 12.51 -19.81 -4.77
C PHE A 121 10.99 -19.63 -4.63
N ILE A 122 10.38 -20.29 -3.63
CA ILE A 122 8.96 -20.12 -3.30
C ILE A 122 8.86 -19.36 -1.99
N ARG A 123 8.30 -18.16 -2.04
CA ARG A 123 8.17 -17.25 -0.91
C ARG A 123 6.77 -17.32 -0.31
N GLY A 124 6.73 -17.24 1.01
CA GLY A 124 5.50 -17.10 1.77
C GLY A 124 5.00 -15.64 1.82
N PHE A 125 4.10 -15.38 2.76
CA PHE A 125 3.68 -14.02 3.07
C PHE A 125 4.81 -13.18 3.65
N GLU A 126 5.73 -13.81 4.38
CA GLU A 126 6.89 -13.16 4.96
C GLU A 126 7.82 -12.65 3.84
N ASN A 127 8.34 -11.47 4.02
CA ASN A 127 9.22 -10.83 3.03
C ASN A 127 10.66 -11.39 3.17
N GLU A 128 10.82 -12.67 2.85
CA GLU A 128 12.12 -13.31 2.81
C GLU A 128 12.95 -12.72 1.65
N PRO A 129 14.31 -12.62 1.79
CA PRO A 129 15.17 -12.16 0.72
C PRO A 129 14.95 -13.00 -0.55
N ARG A 130 14.92 -12.34 -1.70
CA ARG A 130 14.87 -13.02 -3.01
C ARG A 130 16.23 -13.51 -3.44
N GLU A 131 17.26 -12.76 -3.04
CA GLU A 131 18.63 -12.90 -3.52
C GLU A 131 19.59 -13.16 -2.35
N GLU A 132 20.83 -13.51 -2.65
CA GLU A 132 21.84 -13.82 -1.63
C GLU A 132 22.15 -12.62 -0.72
N GLY A 133 22.14 -11.42 -1.26
CA GLY A 133 22.32 -10.19 -0.52
C GLY A 133 21.43 -9.09 -1.03
N GLU A 134 20.74 -8.42 -0.13
CA GLU A 134 19.85 -7.30 -0.46
C GLU A 134 20.11 -6.11 0.46
N VAL A 135 20.21 -4.92 -0.14
CA VAL A 135 20.24 -3.64 0.57
C VAL A 135 19.06 -2.82 0.10
N THR A 136 18.16 -2.54 1.02
CA THR A 136 16.95 -1.77 0.73
C THR A 136 17.02 -0.38 1.36
N ALA A 137 16.68 0.65 0.60
CA ALA A 137 16.45 2.00 1.08
C ALA A 137 15.03 2.42 0.71
N GLY A 138 14.34 3.07 1.65
CA GLY A 138 12.98 3.53 1.45
C GLY A 138 12.74 4.92 2.03
N LEU A 139 11.81 5.63 1.41
CA LEU A 139 11.29 6.92 1.87
C LEU A 139 9.79 6.90 1.74
N SER A 140 9.09 7.20 2.81
CA SER A 140 7.64 7.40 2.77
C SER A 140 7.26 8.79 3.25
N TRP A 141 6.25 9.36 2.59
CA TRP A 141 5.68 10.65 2.94
C TRP A 141 4.16 10.59 2.78
N LEU A 142 3.47 11.10 3.77
CA LEU A 142 2.02 11.16 3.82
C LEU A 142 1.56 12.59 3.99
N ASP A 143 0.61 13.00 3.17
CA ASP A 143 -0.13 14.24 3.31
C ASP A 143 -1.64 13.95 3.28
N ASN A 144 -2.47 14.97 3.47
CA ASN A 144 -3.93 14.81 3.56
C ASN A 144 -4.54 14.03 2.36
N ARG A 145 -4.05 14.23 1.15
CA ARG A 145 -4.60 13.63 -0.06
C ARG A 145 -3.66 12.70 -0.82
N PHE A 146 -2.38 12.73 -0.46
CA PHE A 146 -1.35 12.02 -1.21
C PHE A 146 -0.50 11.15 -0.28
N VAL A 147 -0.11 10.02 -0.79
CA VAL A 147 0.91 9.16 -0.20
C VAL A 147 1.98 8.88 -1.24
N ILE A 148 3.22 8.98 -0.82
CA ILE A 148 4.39 8.61 -1.62
C ILE A 148 5.17 7.58 -0.82
N ASN A 149 5.45 6.44 -1.42
CA ASN A 149 6.37 5.46 -0.89
C ASN A 149 7.38 5.12 -1.97
N LEU A 150 8.61 5.50 -1.77
CA LEU A 150 9.73 5.17 -2.65
C LEU A 150 10.53 4.07 -1.98
N ALA A 151 10.85 3.04 -2.71
CA ALA A 151 11.70 1.96 -2.27
C ALA A 151 12.64 1.55 -3.40
N ALA A 152 13.87 1.24 -3.05
CA ALA A 152 14.85 0.69 -3.97
C ALA A 152 15.65 -0.37 -3.23
N THR A 153 15.72 -1.56 -3.81
CA THR A 153 16.54 -2.66 -3.33
C THR A 153 17.66 -2.90 -4.32
N TYR A 154 18.90 -2.90 -3.83
CA TYR A 154 20.05 -3.40 -4.57
C TYR A 154 20.27 -4.86 -4.17
N ALA A 155 20.28 -5.74 -5.16
CA ALA A 155 20.49 -7.17 -5.00
C ALA A 155 21.88 -7.56 -5.48
N SER A 156 22.61 -8.32 -4.68
CA SER A 156 23.86 -8.93 -5.10
C SER A 156 23.60 -10.31 -5.66
N ASN A 157 24.18 -10.62 -6.79
CA ASN A 157 24.05 -11.91 -7.47
C ASN A 157 22.58 -12.29 -7.81
N PRO A 158 21.82 -11.36 -8.46
CA PRO A 158 20.42 -11.59 -8.74
C PRO A 158 20.22 -12.70 -9.76
N PHE A 159 19.17 -13.51 -9.55
CA PHE A 159 18.84 -14.66 -10.41
C PHE A 159 18.46 -14.22 -11.84
N ASP A 160 17.93 -13.02 -12.01
CA ASP A 160 17.43 -12.47 -13.28
C ASP A 160 18.26 -11.33 -13.86
N ASP A 161 19.51 -11.16 -13.39
CA ASP A 161 20.44 -10.11 -13.78
C ASP A 161 19.94 -8.67 -13.47
N GLU A 162 18.83 -8.49 -12.74
CA GLU A 162 18.31 -7.20 -12.33
C GLU A 162 18.79 -6.81 -10.92
N GLU A 163 19.89 -6.07 -10.83
CA GLU A 163 20.47 -5.64 -9.55
C GLU A 163 19.59 -4.62 -8.79
N PHE A 164 18.82 -3.79 -9.50
CA PHE A 164 17.98 -2.77 -8.91
C PHE A 164 16.48 -3.11 -9.02
N GLN A 165 15.81 -3.11 -7.90
CA GLN A 165 14.39 -3.47 -7.80
C GLN A 165 13.61 -2.33 -7.13
N PRO A 166 12.56 -1.78 -7.78
CA PRO A 166 11.73 -0.71 -7.23
C PRO A 166 10.56 -1.24 -6.40
N ASP A 167 10.63 -2.49 -5.94
CA ASP A 167 9.57 -3.19 -5.25
C ASP A 167 9.09 -2.41 -4.02
N GLY A 168 7.78 -2.19 -3.91
CA GLY A 168 7.19 -1.37 -2.87
C GLY A 168 7.08 0.12 -3.20
N THR A 169 7.64 0.59 -4.32
CA THR A 169 7.46 1.99 -4.77
C THR A 169 6.05 2.22 -5.27
N TYR A 170 5.36 3.22 -4.71
CA TYR A 170 4.06 3.67 -5.24
C TYR A 170 3.78 5.13 -4.87
N VAL A 171 2.93 5.74 -5.66
CA VAL A 171 2.26 7.00 -5.35
C VAL A 171 0.77 6.76 -5.26
N GLY A 172 0.10 7.46 -4.37
CA GLY A 172 -1.34 7.30 -4.19
C GLY A 172 -2.05 8.59 -3.91
N MET A 173 -3.34 8.64 -4.28
CA MET A 173 -4.22 9.78 -4.09
C MET A 173 -5.59 9.34 -3.57
N ALA A 174 -6.08 10.04 -2.56
CA ALA A 174 -7.43 9.82 -2.04
C ALA A 174 -8.50 10.50 -2.90
N LEU A 175 -9.53 9.73 -3.26
CA LEU A 175 -10.71 10.14 -4.03
C LEU A 175 -11.97 9.76 -3.25
N GLY A 176 -12.35 10.52 -2.23
CA GLY A 176 -13.39 10.13 -1.29
C GLY A 176 -12.98 8.87 -0.52
N ASN A 177 -13.86 7.87 -0.45
CA ASN A 177 -13.51 6.58 0.17
C ASN A 177 -12.74 5.63 -0.77
N TRP A 178 -12.14 6.16 -1.84
CA TRP A 178 -11.31 5.40 -2.76
C TRP A 178 -9.87 5.90 -2.72
N MET A 179 -8.95 4.98 -2.87
CA MET A 179 -7.53 5.22 -3.01
C MET A 179 -7.09 4.74 -4.39
N LEU A 180 -6.64 5.66 -5.22
CA LEU A 180 -5.98 5.36 -6.48
C LEU A 180 -4.48 5.33 -6.25
N THR A 181 -3.84 4.22 -6.58
CA THR A 181 -2.38 4.08 -6.48
C THR A 181 -1.78 3.64 -7.81
N ALA A 182 -0.53 4.03 -8.04
CA ALA A 182 0.26 3.59 -9.19
C ALA A 182 1.69 3.29 -8.73
N GLY A 183 2.25 2.16 -9.16
CA GLY A 183 3.61 1.76 -8.80
C GLY A 183 3.82 0.24 -8.81
N TRP A 184 4.90 -0.18 -8.17
CA TRP A 184 5.35 -1.57 -8.04
C TRP A 184 4.96 -2.11 -6.66
N GLN A 185 3.68 -2.48 -6.50
CA GLN A 185 3.15 -2.91 -5.21
C GLN A 185 3.10 -4.44 -5.11
N GLU A 186 3.74 -4.99 -4.10
CA GLU A 186 3.59 -6.39 -3.75
C GLU A 186 2.16 -6.70 -3.32
N ARG A 187 1.69 -7.90 -3.67
CA ARG A 187 0.32 -8.35 -3.38
C ARG A 187 0.33 -9.74 -2.80
N TRP A 188 -0.63 -9.98 -1.90
CA TRP A 188 -0.90 -11.30 -1.39
C TRP A 188 -2.39 -11.51 -1.26
N TRP A 189 -2.94 -12.44 -2.01
CA TRP A 189 -4.36 -12.74 -1.99
C TRP A 189 -4.58 -14.18 -1.53
N GLY A 190 -5.04 -14.33 -0.31
CA GLY A 190 -5.35 -15.59 0.34
C GLY A 190 -5.18 -15.54 1.85
N PRO A 191 -5.85 -16.42 2.57
CA PRO A 191 -5.75 -16.54 4.03
C PRO A 191 -4.45 -17.24 4.46
N GLY A 192 -3.82 -18.03 3.58
CA GLY A 192 -2.60 -18.79 3.84
C GLY A 192 -1.39 -17.91 4.14
N ARG A 193 -0.38 -18.48 4.80
CA ARG A 193 0.91 -17.82 5.08
C ARG A 193 2.00 -18.29 4.13
N ASP A 194 1.99 -19.58 3.80
CA ASP A 194 3.01 -20.22 2.94
C ASP A 194 2.58 -20.27 1.47
N GLY A 195 1.30 -20.07 1.18
CA GLY A 195 0.75 -20.06 -0.17
C GLY A 195 -0.40 -19.08 -0.32
N SER A 196 -0.38 -18.34 -1.42
CA SER A 196 -1.48 -17.47 -1.85
C SER A 196 -2.45 -18.23 -2.77
N LEU A 197 -3.66 -17.70 -2.95
CA LEU A 197 -4.64 -18.29 -3.88
C LEU A 197 -4.38 -17.87 -5.33
N ILE A 198 -4.12 -16.59 -5.56
CA ILE A 198 -3.98 -16.03 -6.91
C ILE A 198 -2.71 -15.19 -7.02
N LEU A 199 -2.56 -14.18 -6.16
CA LEU A 199 -1.42 -13.28 -6.17
C LEU A 199 -0.57 -13.53 -4.93
N GLY A 200 0.72 -13.66 -5.12
CA GLY A 200 1.71 -13.86 -4.06
C GLY A 200 2.98 -13.06 -4.33
N THR A 201 3.89 -13.16 -3.39
CA THR A 201 5.18 -12.46 -3.41
C THR A 201 6.26 -13.17 -4.20
N ASN A 202 5.94 -14.29 -4.89
CA ASN A 202 6.92 -15.06 -5.67
C ASN A 202 7.45 -14.28 -6.87
N ALA A 203 6.55 -13.73 -7.68
CA ALA A 203 6.96 -12.88 -8.80
C ALA A 203 7.29 -11.46 -8.31
N LYS A 204 8.27 -10.81 -8.95
CA LYS A 204 8.50 -9.38 -8.75
C LYS A 204 7.26 -8.59 -9.14
N PRO A 205 6.89 -7.55 -8.39
CA PRO A 205 5.74 -6.73 -8.73
C PRO A 205 5.97 -5.99 -10.04
N THR A 206 5.00 -6.08 -10.93
CA THR A 206 4.99 -5.27 -12.17
C THR A 206 4.35 -3.92 -11.90
N PRO A 207 4.74 -2.86 -12.64
CA PRO A 207 4.10 -1.56 -12.52
C PRO A 207 2.61 -1.67 -12.86
N GLY A 208 1.78 -1.08 -12.03
CA GLY A 208 0.34 -1.16 -12.20
C GLY A 208 -0.41 -0.04 -11.53
N ILE A 209 -1.69 0.07 -11.86
CA ILE A 209 -2.63 0.99 -11.22
C ILE A 209 -3.61 0.15 -10.42
N MET A 210 -3.92 0.60 -9.20
CA MET A 210 -4.88 -0.05 -8.33
C MET A 210 -5.87 0.98 -7.79
N LEU A 211 -7.14 0.61 -7.78
CA LEU A 211 -8.21 1.35 -7.14
C LEU A 211 -8.80 0.48 -6.02
N GLN A 212 -8.70 0.93 -4.79
CA GLN A 212 -9.25 0.22 -3.63
C GLN A 212 -10.00 1.16 -2.71
N ARG A 213 -10.83 0.61 -1.84
CA ARG A 213 -11.50 1.42 -0.80
C ARG A 213 -10.54 1.71 0.36
N ASN A 214 -10.60 2.94 0.87
CA ASN A 214 -9.87 3.32 2.07
C ASN A 214 -10.48 2.70 3.33
N LEU A 215 -11.81 2.70 3.42
CA LEU A 215 -12.55 2.14 4.55
C LEU A 215 -13.51 1.08 4.03
N SER A 216 -13.56 -0.05 4.70
CA SER A 216 -14.43 -1.20 4.36
C SER A 216 -15.89 -1.03 4.83
N THR A 217 -16.33 0.22 5.10
CA THR A 217 -17.71 0.52 5.47
C THR A 217 -18.68 0.03 4.40
N PRO A 218 -19.86 -0.48 4.77
CA PRO A 218 -20.88 -0.89 3.81
C PRO A 218 -21.26 0.22 2.85
N PHE A 219 -21.68 -0.13 1.64
CA PHE A 219 -22.31 0.83 0.74
C PHE A 219 -23.69 1.18 1.29
N GLU A 220 -23.95 2.45 1.50
CA GLU A 220 -25.29 2.93 1.76
C GLU A 220 -26.07 2.96 0.46
N THR A 221 -26.75 1.88 0.15
CA THR A 221 -27.69 1.82 -0.98
C THR A 221 -29.09 2.04 -0.43
N LYS A 222 -29.73 3.12 -0.82
CA LYS A 222 -31.18 3.29 -0.62
C LYS A 222 -31.88 2.51 -1.75
N TRP A 223 -32.32 1.30 -1.44
CA TRP A 223 -33.29 0.55 -2.25
C TRP A 223 -34.70 0.80 -1.74
#